data_508069e5e96dca4ff32a29d04f07a955
#
_entry.id   508069e5e96dca4ff32a29d04f07a955
#
_cell.length_a   1.000
_cell.length_b   1.000
_cell.length_c   1.000
_cell.angle_alpha   90.00
_cell.angle_beta   90.00
_cell.angle_gamma   90.00
#
_symmetry.space_group_name_H-M   'P 1'
#
loop_
_entity.id
_entity.type
_entity.pdbx_description
1 polymer ?
#
loop_
_entity_poly.entity_id
_entity_poly.type
_entity_poly.pdbx_seq_one_letter_code
_entity_poly.pdbx_strand_id
1 'polypeptide(L)'
;MSKKALVVDNDFFFVEFLTDFLTKRGYEVIKAYDGKEAISEIGKGPVDFLSLDLVMPKIDGKQVIRFVRGKFPNAPFPIVIISGTLIEQMDKLSEIGADYYIAKGPMDEMEAHINRLMDKIEKQPLPGSDEEIFLEPGKLYPRRATAELMDSIDFQKAITESIGIGILVVDRDGRIITANTLAIDITGESFDEILACPVTGIFPRNETAKIVDALKRLVRNQELRKITLSIGINFREIWMTASLFRLSGKIAGWVISMGETNDG
;
A
#
# COMPACT_ATOMS: atom_id res chain seq x y z
N MET A 1 20.76 5.55 -21.54
CA MET A 1 19.31 5.55 -21.20
C MET A 1 19.12 6.49 -20.04
N SER A 2 18.06 7.31 -20.01
CA SER A 2 17.73 8.14 -18.85
C SER A 2 17.35 7.24 -17.68
N LYS A 3 17.83 7.56 -16.47
CA LYS A 3 17.41 6.86 -15.24
C LYS A 3 15.96 7.22 -14.94
N LYS A 4 15.15 6.24 -14.51
CA LYS A 4 13.74 6.41 -14.16
C LYS A 4 13.54 6.49 -12.65
N ALA A 5 12.86 7.52 -12.20
CA ALA A 5 12.47 7.67 -10.80
C ALA A 5 10.95 7.57 -10.65
N LEU A 6 10.46 6.76 -9.72
CA LEU A 6 9.06 6.74 -9.33
C LEU A 6 8.89 7.54 -8.03
N VAL A 7 8.10 8.59 -8.09
CA VAL A 7 7.76 9.45 -6.96
C VAL A 7 6.33 9.18 -6.54
N VAL A 8 6.15 8.74 -5.29
CA VAL A 8 4.85 8.30 -4.75
C VAL A 8 4.51 9.08 -3.50
N ASP A 9 3.52 9.95 -3.59
CA ASP A 9 3.03 10.76 -2.48
C ASP A 9 1.61 11.25 -2.76
N ASN A 10 0.76 11.33 -1.76
CA ASN A 10 -0.59 11.88 -1.94
C ASN A 10 -0.63 13.41 -1.87
N ASP A 11 0.47 14.06 -1.51
CA ASP A 11 0.63 15.51 -1.58
C ASP A 11 1.13 15.93 -2.96
N PHE A 12 0.24 16.52 -3.76
CA PHE A 12 0.54 17.01 -5.10
C PHE A 12 1.76 17.97 -5.13
N PHE A 13 1.85 18.90 -4.18
CA PHE A 13 2.95 19.88 -4.16
C PHE A 13 4.28 19.21 -3.88
N PHE A 14 4.29 18.21 -3.03
CA PHE A 14 5.49 17.44 -2.74
C PHE A 14 5.94 16.59 -3.94
N VAL A 15 5.01 15.97 -4.65
CA VAL A 15 5.29 15.25 -5.90
C VAL A 15 5.90 16.18 -6.95
N GLU A 16 5.34 17.38 -7.15
CA GLU A 16 5.88 18.34 -8.10
C GLU A 16 7.28 18.81 -7.68
N PHE A 17 7.49 19.12 -6.41
CA PHE A 17 8.80 19.49 -5.86
C PHE A 17 9.87 18.43 -6.16
N LEU A 18 9.59 17.15 -5.83
CA LEU A 18 10.52 16.06 -6.09
C LEU A 18 10.71 15.80 -7.60
N THR A 19 9.66 15.99 -8.39
CA THR A 19 9.74 15.87 -9.86
C THR A 19 10.72 16.89 -10.43
N ASP A 20 10.57 18.16 -10.06
CA ASP A 20 11.47 19.22 -10.52
C ASP A 20 12.91 18.97 -10.07
N PHE A 21 13.08 18.54 -8.83
CA PHE A 21 14.38 18.22 -8.25
C PHE A 21 15.08 17.07 -9.01
N LEU A 22 14.39 15.94 -9.20
CA LEU A 22 14.96 14.75 -9.85
C LEU A 22 15.17 14.96 -11.37
N THR A 23 14.28 15.73 -12.01
CA THR A 23 14.43 16.07 -13.44
C THR A 23 15.68 16.91 -13.68
N LYS A 24 16.01 17.87 -12.79
CA LYS A 24 17.26 18.64 -12.84
C LYS A 24 18.51 17.74 -12.70
N ARG A 25 18.36 16.59 -12.04
CA ARG A 25 19.43 15.57 -11.93
C ARG A 25 19.44 14.55 -13.07
N GLY A 26 18.60 14.72 -14.09
CA GLY A 26 18.57 13.88 -15.29
C GLY A 26 17.72 12.62 -15.19
N TYR A 27 16.84 12.52 -14.19
CA TYR A 27 15.87 11.44 -14.08
C TYR A 27 14.62 11.73 -14.95
N GLU A 28 14.11 10.69 -15.59
CA GLU A 28 12.75 10.65 -16.11
C GLU A 28 11.82 10.28 -14.95
N VAL A 29 10.94 11.21 -14.54
CA VAL A 29 10.11 11.03 -13.33
C VAL A 29 8.73 10.52 -13.69
N ILE A 30 8.35 9.40 -13.07
CA ILE A 30 7.01 8.83 -13.07
C ILE A 30 6.36 9.23 -11.76
N LYS A 31 5.13 9.78 -11.84
CA LYS A 31 4.37 10.25 -10.67
C LYS A 31 3.29 9.24 -10.31
N ALA A 32 3.08 9.02 -9.02
CA ALA A 32 1.96 8.27 -8.49
C ALA A 32 1.42 8.98 -7.22
N TYR A 33 0.12 9.06 -7.07
CA TYR A 33 -0.53 9.80 -5.99
C TYR A 33 -1.20 8.89 -4.95
N ASP A 34 -1.12 7.59 -5.15
CA ASP A 34 -1.49 6.57 -4.15
C ASP A 34 -0.70 5.28 -4.39
N GLY A 35 -0.77 4.37 -3.40
CA GLY A 35 -0.03 3.11 -3.48
C GLY A 35 -0.52 2.18 -4.61
N LYS A 36 -1.79 2.29 -5.05
CA LYS A 36 -2.32 1.53 -6.17
C LYS A 36 -1.68 1.95 -7.50
N GLU A 37 -1.54 3.27 -7.71
CA GLU A 37 -0.82 3.81 -8.87
C GLU A 37 0.64 3.37 -8.83
N ALA A 38 1.30 3.47 -7.68
CA ALA A 38 2.67 3.01 -7.49
C ALA A 38 2.87 1.55 -7.91
N ILE A 39 2.02 0.63 -7.41
CA ILE A 39 2.07 -0.79 -7.77
C ILE A 39 1.85 -0.98 -9.27
N SER A 40 0.92 -0.23 -9.88
CA SER A 40 0.66 -0.29 -11.31
C SER A 40 1.89 0.15 -12.13
N GLU A 41 2.56 1.24 -11.73
CA GLU A 41 3.75 1.74 -12.44
C GLU A 41 4.94 0.78 -12.30
N ILE A 42 5.19 0.24 -11.10
CA ILE A 42 6.21 -0.78 -10.84
C ILE A 42 5.97 -2.04 -11.69
N GLY A 43 4.70 -2.36 -11.96
CA GLY A 43 4.31 -3.48 -12.81
C GLY A 43 4.60 -3.29 -14.30
N LYS A 44 4.73 -2.04 -14.78
CA LYS A 44 4.96 -1.71 -16.20
C LYS A 44 6.42 -1.84 -16.63
N GLY A 45 7.36 -1.74 -15.69
CA GLY A 45 8.78 -1.86 -16.02
C GLY A 45 9.70 -1.43 -14.87
N PRO A 46 11.01 -1.60 -15.07
CA PRO A 46 12.00 -1.27 -14.06
C PRO A 46 12.08 0.24 -13.81
N VAL A 47 12.32 0.60 -12.56
CA VAL A 47 12.71 1.94 -12.11
C VAL A 47 14.13 1.88 -11.55
N ASP A 48 14.81 3.02 -11.49
CA ASP A 48 16.17 3.15 -10.95
C ASP A 48 16.17 3.81 -9.56
N PHE A 49 15.02 4.33 -9.14
CA PHE A 49 14.82 5.02 -7.86
C PHE A 49 13.34 5.03 -7.48
N LEU A 50 13.02 4.76 -6.22
CA LEU A 50 11.67 4.86 -5.66
C LEU A 50 11.68 5.79 -4.45
N SER A 51 10.93 6.91 -4.54
CA SER A 51 10.57 7.74 -3.39
C SER A 51 9.14 7.46 -2.98
N LEU A 52 8.88 7.28 -1.68
CA LEU A 52 7.60 6.79 -1.18
C LEU A 52 7.19 7.44 0.14
N ASP A 53 5.99 8.01 0.22
CA ASP A 53 5.37 8.36 1.50
C ASP A 53 4.79 7.12 2.19
N LEU A 54 4.83 7.10 3.51
CA LEU A 54 4.25 6.03 4.33
C LEU A 54 2.74 6.14 4.46
N VAL A 55 2.20 7.36 4.57
CA VAL A 55 0.80 7.57 4.88
C VAL A 55 0.05 8.02 3.64
N MET A 56 -0.57 7.05 2.97
CA MET A 56 -1.39 7.28 1.78
C MET A 56 -2.73 6.56 1.90
N PRO A 57 -3.78 7.08 1.23
CA PRO A 57 -5.10 6.44 1.25
C PRO A 57 -5.08 5.11 0.47
N LYS A 58 -5.94 4.17 0.88
CA LYS A 58 -6.16 2.83 0.30
C LYS A 58 -4.99 1.87 0.52
N ILE A 59 -3.89 2.05 -0.18
CA ILE A 59 -2.67 1.25 -0.08
C ILE A 59 -1.59 2.17 0.47
N ASP A 60 -1.11 1.88 1.67
CA ASP A 60 -0.08 2.65 2.35
C ASP A 60 1.33 2.32 1.83
N GLY A 61 2.32 3.14 2.22
CA GLY A 61 3.70 2.94 1.77
C GLY A 61 4.32 1.63 2.25
N LYS A 62 3.94 1.14 3.44
CA LYS A 62 4.43 -0.16 3.96
C LYS A 62 3.94 -1.31 3.08
N GLN A 63 2.68 -1.25 2.64
CA GLN A 63 2.12 -2.24 1.72
C GLN A 63 2.80 -2.21 0.35
N VAL A 64 3.13 -1.01 -0.16
CA VAL A 64 3.89 -0.87 -1.42
C VAL A 64 5.28 -1.47 -1.28
N ILE A 65 6.02 -1.21 -0.18
CA ILE A 65 7.34 -1.80 0.05
C ILE A 65 7.26 -3.32 0.13
N ARG A 66 6.28 -3.84 0.87
CA ARG A 66 6.07 -5.28 0.99
C ARG A 66 5.83 -5.91 -0.39
N PHE A 67 4.99 -5.29 -1.23
CA PHE A 67 4.79 -5.71 -2.61
C PHE A 67 6.10 -5.70 -3.42
N VAL A 68 6.89 -4.61 -3.33
CA VAL A 68 8.16 -4.49 -4.06
C VAL A 68 9.14 -5.58 -3.62
N ARG A 69 9.31 -5.78 -2.30
CA ARG A 69 10.24 -6.78 -1.77
C ARG A 69 9.77 -8.21 -2.06
N GLY A 70 8.45 -8.48 -2.03
CA GLY A 70 7.88 -9.77 -2.43
C GLY A 70 8.13 -10.08 -3.90
N LYS A 71 7.87 -9.12 -4.79
CA LYS A 71 8.03 -9.28 -6.23
C LYS A 71 9.50 -9.20 -6.71
N PHE A 72 10.31 -8.38 -6.03
CA PHE A 72 11.72 -8.14 -6.33
C PHE A 72 12.56 -8.22 -5.04
N PRO A 73 12.83 -9.41 -4.51
CA PRO A 73 13.55 -9.58 -3.23
C PRO A 73 14.89 -8.86 -3.18
N ASN A 74 15.57 -8.77 -4.33
CA ASN A 74 16.83 -8.03 -4.51
C ASN A 74 16.61 -6.84 -5.44
N ALA A 75 15.60 -5.99 -5.16
CA ALA A 75 15.32 -4.83 -5.98
C ALA A 75 16.63 -4.07 -6.30
N PRO A 76 17.00 -3.90 -7.58
CA PRO A 76 18.29 -3.32 -7.95
C PRO A 76 18.29 -1.78 -7.85
N PHE A 77 17.29 -1.21 -7.19
CA PHE A 77 17.09 0.23 -7.04
C PHE A 77 16.83 0.59 -5.57
N PRO A 78 17.31 1.76 -5.12
CA PRO A 78 17.07 2.24 -3.77
C PRO A 78 15.61 2.63 -3.55
N ILE A 79 15.09 2.24 -2.39
CA ILE A 79 13.78 2.63 -1.87
C ILE A 79 14.00 3.67 -0.78
N VAL A 80 13.52 4.88 -1.00
CA VAL A 80 13.65 6.02 -0.11
C VAL A 80 12.30 6.39 0.46
N ILE A 81 12.13 6.26 1.77
CA ILE A 81 10.96 6.79 2.46
C ILE A 81 11.15 8.28 2.71
N ILE A 82 10.17 9.08 2.33
CA ILE A 82 10.11 10.51 2.68
C ILE A 82 8.73 10.77 3.28
N SER A 83 8.63 10.82 4.61
CA SER A 83 7.33 10.87 5.28
C SER A 83 7.28 11.84 6.45
N GLY A 84 6.12 12.48 6.63
CA GLY A 84 5.84 13.35 7.76
C GLY A 84 5.59 12.62 9.08
N THR A 85 5.40 11.31 9.05
CA THR A 85 5.14 10.47 10.23
C THR A 85 6.34 9.61 10.63
N LEU A 86 7.49 9.87 10.04
CA LEU A 86 8.66 9.01 10.22
C LEU A 86 9.18 9.03 11.66
N ILE A 87 9.11 10.21 12.32
CA ILE A 87 9.58 10.40 13.70
C ILE A 87 8.76 9.55 14.67
N GLU A 88 7.44 9.46 14.47
CA GLU A 88 6.53 8.66 15.29
C GLU A 88 6.71 7.15 15.07
N GLN A 89 7.41 6.76 14.03
CA GLN A 89 7.65 5.36 13.66
C GLN A 89 9.11 4.92 13.79
N MET A 90 9.95 5.71 14.42
CA MET A 90 11.41 5.43 14.52
C MET A 90 11.73 4.03 15.08
N ASP A 91 10.99 3.57 16.08
CA ASP A 91 11.21 2.27 16.71
C ASP A 91 10.85 1.08 15.79
N LYS A 92 10.13 1.35 14.69
CA LYS A 92 9.64 0.32 13.73
C LYS A 92 10.30 0.45 12.34
N LEU A 93 11.33 1.29 12.18
CA LEU A 93 11.94 1.54 10.86
C LEU A 93 12.54 0.27 10.24
N SER A 94 13.21 -0.56 11.04
CA SER A 94 13.78 -1.83 10.58
C SER A 94 12.73 -2.80 10.02
N GLU A 95 11.48 -2.70 10.48
CA GLU A 95 10.37 -3.52 10.00
C GLU A 95 9.79 -3.02 8.66
N ILE A 96 10.08 -1.76 8.28
CA ILE A 96 9.53 -1.16 7.07
C ILE A 96 10.23 -1.71 5.81
N GLY A 97 11.54 -1.96 5.87
CA GLY A 97 12.30 -2.60 4.79
C GLY A 97 12.68 -1.66 3.63
N ALA A 98 12.76 -0.35 3.86
CA ALA A 98 13.32 0.61 2.91
C ALA A 98 14.85 0.73 3.11
N ASP A 99 15.53 1.30 2.11
CA ASP A 99 16.99 1.45 2.14
C ASP A 99 17.42 2.79 2.78
N TYR A 100 16.56 3.83 2.68
CA TYR A 100 16.83 5.17 3.22
C TYR A 100 15.54 5.80 3.76
N TYR A 101 15.72 6.70 4.74
CA TYR A 101 14.62 7.36 5.43
C TYR A 101 14.88 8.85 5.57
N ILE A 102 13.93 9.69 5.17
CA ILE A 102 13.96 11.16 5.35
C ILE A 102 12.65 11.61 5.98
N ALA A 103 12.70 12.30 7.11
CA ALA A 103 11.53 12.94 7.70
C ALA A 103 11.17 14.21 6.90
N LYS A 104 9.88 14.38 6.52
CA LYS A 104 9.40 15.61 5.88
C LYS A 104 9.52 16.79 6.84
N GLY A 105 10.03 17.91 6.34
CA GLY A 105 10.24 19.16 7.07
C GLY A 105 10.13 20.39 6.16
N PRO A 106 10.69 21.54 6.57
CA PRO A 106 10.74 22.73 5.72
C PRO A 106 11.43 22.46 4.38
N MET A 107 10.91 23.01 3.29
CA MET A 107 11.34 22.68 1.93
C MET A 107 12.81 22.96 1.64
N ASP A 108 13.35 24.06 2.19
CA ASP A 108 14.74 24.44 2.07
C ASP A 108 15.70 23.43 2.73
N GLU A 109 15.34 22.94 3.91
CA GLU A 109 16.09 21.88 4.60
C GLU A 109 15.96 20.54 3.87
N MET A 110 14.76 20.23 3.36
CA MET A 110 14.48 19.03 2.59
C MET A 110 15.33 18.96 1.32
N GLU A 111 15.45 20.05 0.56
CA GLU A 111 16.28 20.09 -0.64
C GLU A 111 17.74 19.73 -0.34
N ALA A 112 18.29 20.28 0.74
CA ALA A 112 19.66 19.98 1.16
C ALA A 112 19.85 18.50 1.56
N HIS A 113 18.85 17.92 2.25
CA HIS A 113 18.87 16.51 2.66
C HIS A 113 18.75 15.56 1.46
N ILE A 114 17.82 15.83 0.57
CA ILE A 114 17.62 15.03 -0.63
C ILE A 114 18.86 15.12 -1.54
N ASN A 115 19.47 16.31 -1.67
CA ASN A 115 20.73 16.46 -2.42
C ASN A 115 21.84 15.56 -1.87
N ARG A 116 22.08 15.58 -0.56
CA ARG A 116 23.11 14.74 0.09
C ARG A 116 22.84 13.26 -0.10
N LEU A 117 21.56 12.86 0.03
CA LEU A 117 21.18 11.47 -0.19
C LEU A 117 21.39 11.05 -1.65
N MET A 118 20.96 11.87 -2.61
CA MET A 118 21.11 11.56 -4.04
C MET A 118 22.59 11.47 -4.43
N ASP A 119 23.44 12.34 -3.91
CA ASP A 119 24.90 12.26 -4.13
C ASP A 119 25.50 10.96 -3.60
N LYS A 120 24.94 10.42 -2.49
CA LYS A 120 25.34 9.12 -1.94
C LYS A 120 24.83 7.98 -2.83
N ILE A 121 23.54 7.98 -3.18
CA ILE A 121 22.90 6.96 -4.03
C ILE A 121 23.58 6.88 -5.40
N GLU A 122 23.97 8.02 -5.99
CA GLU A 122 24.65 8.04 -7.29
C GLU A 122 26.04 7.44 -7.25
N LYS A 123 26.72 7.49 -6.10
CA LYS A 123 28.03 6.87 -5.88
C LYS A 123 27.91 5.41 -5.47
N GLN A 124 26.94 5.07 -4.63
CA GLN A 124 26.68 3.74 -4.10
C GLN A 124 25.16 3.54 -3.98
N PRO A 125 24.50 2.93 -4.98
CA PRO A 125 23.04 2.90 -5.06
C PRO A 125 22.34 2.16 -3.94
N LEU A 126 22.97 1.16 -3.33
CA LEU A 126 22.41 0.37 -2.23
C LEU A 126 23.31 0.46 -1.02
N PRO A 127 22.75 0.65 0.19
CA PRO A 127 23.52 0.59 1.42
C PRO A 127 24.13 -0.81 1.59
N GLY A 128 25.32 -0.88 2.21
CA GLY A 128 25.82 -2.15 2.73
C GLY A 128 24.83 -2.68 3.79
N SER A 129 24.80 -4.00 4.00
CA SER A 129 23.79 -4.74 4.79
C SER A 129 23.50 -4.22 6.22
N ASP A 130 24.23 -3.26 6.73
CA ASP A 130 24.16 -2.77 8.12
C ASP A 130 23.94 -1.24 8.25
N GLU A 131 23.73 -0.49 7.17
CA GLU A 131 23.54 0.96 7.20
C GLU A 131 22.11 1.39 6.86
N GLU A 132 21.22 1.45 7.84
CA GLU A 132 20.03 2.28 7.76
C GLU A 132 20.44 3.75 7.87
N ILE A 133 20.19 4.54 6.82
CA ILE A 133 20.50 5.97 6.86
C ILE A 133 19.23 6.75 7.12
N PHE A 134 19.12 7.19 8.35
CA PHE A 134 18.10 8.13 8.78
C PHE A 134 18.63 9.56 8.67
N LEU A 135 17.94 10.42 7.91
CA LEU A 135 18.24 11.84 7.79
C LEU A 135 17.07 12.63 8.39
N GLU A 136 17.30 13.21 9.57
CA GLU A 136 16.37 14.17 10.15
C GLU A 136 16.58 15.56 9.52
N PRO A 137 15.55 16.20 8.97
CA PRO A 137 15.56 17.65 8.81
C PRO A 137 15.47 18.24 10.21
N GLY A 138 16.46 19.03 10.63
CA GLY A 138 16.68 19.57 11.99
C GLY A 138 15.43 19.66 12.88
N LYS A 139 15.56 19.64 14.18
CA LYS A 139 14.57 19.80 15.27
C LYS A 139 13.09 19.50 14.93
N LEU A 140 12.79 18.32 14.39
CA LEU A 140 11.42 17.85 14.30
C LEU A 140 11.05 17.16 15.62
N TYR A 141 9.96 17.61 16.22
CA TYR A 141 9.38 16.95 17.40
C TYR A 141 8.20 16.07 16.98
N PRO A 142 8.02 14.89 17.60
CA PRO A 142 6.81 14.07 17.39
C PRO A 142 5.57 14.93 17.58
N ARG A 143 4.66 14.84 16.62
CA ARG A 143 3.36 15.54 16.72
C ARG A 143 2.39 14.65 17.44
N ARG A 144 1.97 15.02 18.65
CA ARG A 144 1.02 14.22 19.45
C ARG A 144 -0.22 13.80 18.65
N ALA A 145 -0.80 14.71 17.87
CA ALA A 145 -1.96 14.40 17.02
C ALA A 145 -1.63 13.35 15.95
N THR A 146 -0.42 13.33 15.40
CA THR A 146 0.01 12.33 14.42
C THR A 146 0.22 10.96 15.07
N ALA A 147 0.82 10.92 16.26
CA ALA A 147 1.00 9.69 17.03
C ALA A 147 -0.37 9.08 17.40
N GLU A 148 -1.32 9.89 17.93
CA GLU A 148 -2.68 9.44 18.24
C GLU A 148 -3.44 8.91 17.01
N LEU A 149 -3.22 9.50 15.83
CA LEU A 149 -3.80 9.01 14.58
C LEU A 149 -3.19 7.66 14.17
N MET A 150 -1.88 7.52 14.28
CA MET A 150 -1.17 6.26 13.97
C MET A 150 -1.62 5.13 14.90
N ASP A 151 -1.73 5.40 16.21
CA ASP A 151 -2.26 4.44 17.19
C ASP A 151 -3.69 4.00 16.84
N SER A 152 -4.52 4.94 16.35
CA SER A 152 -5.89 4.61 15.90
C SER A 152 -5.89 3.71 14.67
N ILE A 153 -5.00 3.93 13.71
CA ILE A 153 -4.85 3.09 12.51
C ILE A 153 -4.35 1.69 12.90
N ASP A 154 -3.31 1.61 13.74
CA ASP A 154 -2.77 0.33 14.24
C ASP A 154 -3.84 -0.45 15.03
N PHE A 155 -4.65 0.23 15.84
CA PHE A 155 -5.77 -0.37 16.57
C PHE A 155 -6.85 -0.93 15.62
N GLN A 156 -7.26 -0.19 14.60
CA GLN A 156 -8.23 -0.68 13.60
C GLN A 156 -7.69 -1.91 12.85
N LYS A 157 -6.41 -1.92 12.51
CA LYS A 157 -5.75 -3.06 11.89
C LYS A 157 -5.73 -4.28 12.80
N ALA A 158 -5.37 -4.10 14.07
CA ALA A 158 -5.39 -5.17 15.06
C ALA A 158 -6.80 -5.78 15.24
N ILE A 159 -7.86 -4.96 15.19
CA ILE A 159 -9.24 -5.46 15.23
C ILE A 159 -9.50 -6.37 14.02
N THR A 160 -9.19 -5.92 12.79
CA THR A 160 -9.45 -6.72 11.59
C THR A 160 -8.67 -8.02 11.55
N GLU A 161 -7.47 -8.06 12.11
CA GLU A 161 -6.67 -9.29 12.28
C GLU A 161 -7.26 -10.24 13.34
N SER A 162 -7.93 -9.70 14.36
CA SER A 162 -8.43 -10.49 15.51
C SER A 162 -9.82 -11.09 15.31
N ILE A 163 -10.58 -10.65 14.29
CA ILE A 163 -12.03 -11.01 14.11
C ILE A 163 -12.19 -12.46 13.69
N GLY A 164 -11.41 -13.37 13.60
CA GLY A 164 -11.65 -14.79 13.31
C GLY A 164 -12.43 -15.07 12.01
N ILE A 165 -12.52 -14.11 11.08
CA ILE A 165 -13.06 -14.24 9.74
C ILE A 165 -12.11 -13.57 8.74
N GLY A 166 -12.02 -14.14 7.52
CA GLY A 166 -11.27 -13.52 6.44
C GLY A 166 -11.94 -12.23 5.98
N ILE A 167 -11.17 -11.14 5.87
CA ILE A 167 -11.67 -9.84 5.41
C ILE A 167 -10.84 -9.37 4.22
N LEU A 168 -11.55 -9.03 3.13
CA LEU A 168 -10.99 -8.32 1.98
C LEU A 168 -11.71 -6.99 1.84
N VAL A 169 -10.96 -5.92 1.57
CA VAL A 169 -11.52 -4.63 1.17
C VAL A 169 -11.19 -4.39 -0.30
N VAL A 170 -12.23 -4.08 -1.07
CA VAL A 170 -12.17 -3.94 -2.52
C VAL A 170 -12.61 -2.52 -2.90
N ASP A 171 -11.87 -1.85 -3.75
CA ASP A 171 -12.20 -0.50 -4.21
C ASP A 171 -13.31 -0.51 -5.30
N ARG A 172 -13.72 0.68 -5.76
CA ARG A 172 -14.77 0.84 -6.78
C ARG A 172 -14.43 0.21 -8.12
N ASP A 173 -13.14 0.03 -8.42
CA ASP A 173 -12.66 -0.60 -9.65
C ASP A 173 -12.61 -2.14 -9.52
N GLY A 174 -13.05 -2.68 -8.37
CA GLY A 174 -13.02 -4.10 -8.08
C GLY A 174 -11.65 -4.64 -7.73
N ARG A 175 -10.70 -3.79 -7.28
CA ARG A 175 -9.36 -4.18 -6.89
C ARG A 175 -9.23 -4.30 -5.39
N ILE A 176 -8.49 -5.29 -4.95
CA ILE A 176 -8.22 -5.53 -3.53
C ILE A 176 -7.24 -4.48 -3.03
N ILE A 177 -7.61 -3.76 -1.97
CA ILE A 177 -6.78 -2.72 -1.34
C ILE A 177 -6.23 -3.14 0.02
N THR A 178 -6.87 -4.11 0.68
CA THR A 178 -6.32 -4.74 1.87
C THR A 178 -6.98 -6.10 2.13
N ALA A 179 -6.28 -6.95 2.86
CA ALA A 179 -6.73 -8.25 3.33
C ALA A 179 -6.15 -8.51 4.72
N ASN A 180 -6.90 -9.19 5.60
CA ASN A 180 -6.33 -9.70 6.83
C ASN A 180 -5.69 -11.09 6.61
N THR A 181 -4.91 -11.55 7.58
CA THR A 181 -4.19 -12.82 7.51
C THR A 181 -5.11 -13.99 7.19
N LEU A 182 -6.29 -14.05 7.82
CA LEU A 182 -7.22 -15.17 7.60
C LEU A 182 -7.81 -15.18 6.17
N ALA A 183 -8.00 -14.01 5.53
CA ALA A 183 -8.41 -13.96 4.13
C ALA A 183 -7.31 -14.50 3.20
N ILE A 184 -6.05 -14.22 3.50
CA ILE A 184 -4.88 -14.78 2.81
C ILE A 184 -4.87 -16.31 2.93
N ASP A 185 -5.04 -16.84 4.14
CA ASP A 185 -5.05 -18.28 4.40
C ASP A 185 -6.20 -19.00 3.68
N ILE A 186 -7.39 -18.39 3.65
CA ILE A 186 -8.57 -18.94 2.96
C ILE A 186 -8.37 -18.98 1.46
N THR A 187 -7.84 -17.92 0.86
CA THR A 187 -7.63 -17.85 -0.59
C THR A 187 -6.43 -18.67 -1.05
N GLY A 188 -5.46 -18.87 -0.16
CA GLY A 188 -4.20 -19.57 -0.47
C GLY A 188 -3.23 -18.74 -1.32
N GLU A 189 -3.54 -17.46 -1.53
CA GLU A 189 -2.70 -16.52 -2.25
C GLU A 189 -1.81 -15.75 -1.27
N SER A 190 -0.67 -15.22 -1.70
CA SER A 190 0.12 -14.32 -0.85
C SER A 190 -0.45 -12.89 -0.89
N PHE A 191 -0.17 -12.10 0.16
CA PHE A 191 -0.60 -10.71 0.21
C PHE A 191 -0.12 -9.91 -1.01
N ASP A 192 1.11 -10.16 -1.44
CA ASP A 192 1.74 -9.44 -2.55
C ASP A 192 1.11 -9.79 -3.91
N GLU A 193 0.57 -11.00 -4.04
CA GLU A 193 -0.12 -11.44 -5.26
C GLU A 193 -1.52 -10.85 -5.37
N ILE A 194 -2.23 -10.67 -4.25
CA ILE A 194 -3.61 -10.18 -4.28
C ILE A 194 -3.72 -8.66 -4.24
N LEU A 195 -2.71 -7.94 -3.73
CA LEU A 195 -2.75 -6.49 -3.58
C LEU A 195 -2.87 -5.80 -4.95
N ALA A 196 -3.82 -4.89 -5.08
CA ALA A 196 -4.20 -4.19 -6.31
C ALA A 196 -4.70 -5.10 -7.46
N CYS A 197 -4.80 -6.41 -7.25
CA CYS A 197 -5.38 -7.32 -8.23
C CYS A 197 -6.91 -7.21 -8.27
N PRO A 198 -7.55 -7.51 -9.42
CA PRO A 198 -8.99 -7.65 -9.48
C PRO A 198 -9.46 -8.74 -8.52
N VAL A 199 -10.49 -8.45 -7.73
CA VAL A 199 -11.06 -9.42 -6.77
C VAL A 199 -11.51 -10.74 -7.44
N THR A 200 -11.84 -10.68 -8.71
CA THR A 200 -12.21 -11.87 -9.50
C THR A 200 -11.01 -12.79 -9.78
N GLY A 201 -9.78 -12.30 -9.64
CA GLY A 201 -8.57 -13.07 -9.94
C GLY A 201 -8.19 -14.07 -8.86
N ILE A 202 -8.63 -13.84 -7.61
CA ILE A 202 -8.31 -14.71 -6.46
C ILE A 202 -9.34 -15.83 -6.23
N PHE A 203 -10.42 -15.83 -6.97
CA PHE A 203 -11.47 -16.87 -6.87
C PHE A 203 -11.46 -17.79 -8.08
N PRO A 204 -11.90 -19.05 -7.92
CA PRO A 204 -12.04 -19.98 -9.03
C PRO A 204 -12.95 -19.42 -10.14
N ARG A 205 -12.59 -19.69 -11.40
CA ARG A 205 -13.29 -19.13 -12.58
C ARG A 205 -14.78 -19.44 -12.61
N ASN A 206 -15.19 -20.62 -12.12
CA ASN A 206 -16.60 -21.02 -12.03
C ASN A 206 -17.41 -20.22 -11.01
N GLU A 207 -16.75 -19.63 -9.99
CA GLU A 207 -17.40 -18.80 -8.97
C GLU A 207 -17.40 -17.29 -9.32
N THR A 208 -16.52 -16.87 -10.21
CA THR A 208 -16.35 -15.45 -10.60
C THR A 208 -17.66 -14.78 -11.02
N ALA A 209 -18.47 -15.45 -11.83
CA ALA A 209 -19.74 -14.89 -12.34
C ALA A 209 -20.73 -14.58 -11.19
N LYS A 210 -20.85 -15.48 -10.21
CA LYS A 210 -21.72 -15.29 -9.02
C LYS A 210 -21.24 -14.12 -8.17
N ILE A 211 -19.92 -14.00 -7.97
CA ILE A 211 -19.31 -12.93 -7.17
C ILE A 211 -19.55 -11.58 -7.84
N VAL A 212 -19.25 -11.46 -9.14
CA VAL A 212 -19.49 -10.23 -9.91
C VAL A 212 -20.96 -9.81 -9.90
N ASP A 213 -21.87 -10.76 -10.06
CA ASP A 213 -23.32 -10.47 -9.99
C ASP A 213 -23.71 -9.94 -8.60
N ALA A 214 -23.23 -10.57 -7.52
CA ALA A 214 -23.50 -10.13 -6.16
C ALA A 214 -22.99 -8.68 -5.90
N LEU A 215 -21.77 -8.37 -6.31
CA LEU A 215 -21.18 -7.03 -6.17
C LEU A 215 -21.99 -5.98 -6.96
N LYS A 216 -22.39 -6.29 -8.20
CA LYS A 216 -23.24 -5.41 -9.03
C LYS A 216 -24.62 -5.19 -8.44
N ARG A 217 -25.24 -6.24 -7.89
CA ARG A 217 -26.58 -6.16 -7.25
C ARG A 217 -26.57 -5.24 -6.04
N LEU A 218 -25.53 -5.30 -5.21
CA LEU A 218 -25.36 -4.39 -4.07
C LEU A 218 -25.31 -2.92 -4.49
N VAL A 219 -24.65 -2.61 -5.62
CA VAL A 219 -24.59 -1.24 -6.13
C VAL A 219 -25.95 -0.78 -6.71
N ARG A 220 -26.65 -1.67 -7.42
CA ARG A 220 -27.92 -1.34 -8.10
C ARG A 220 -29.11 -1.23 -7.15
N ASN A 221 -29.09 -2.01 -6.07
CA ASN A 221 -30.20 -2.05 -5.10
C ASN A 221 -29.73 -1.50 -3.74
N GLN A 222 -30.09 -0.26 -3.45
CA GLN A 222 -29.70 0.44 -2.22
C GLN A 222 -30.36 -0.14 -0.95
N GLU A 223 -31.41 -0.94 -1.07
CA GLU A 223 -32.05 -1.62 0.07
C GLU A 223 -31.24 -2.85 0.52
N LEU A 224 -30.43 -3.42 -0.36
CA LEU A 224 -29.56 -4.54 -0.03
C LEU A 224 -28.35 -4.07 0.78
N ARG A 225 -28.26 -4.50 2.01
CA ARG A 225 -27.10 -4.19 2.88
C ARG A 225 -25.94 -5.15 2.65
N LYS A 226 -26.24 -6.44 2.41
CA LYS A 226 -25.25 -7.50 2.21
C LYS A 226 -25.84 -8.60 1.31
N ILE A 227 -24.97 -9.35 0.67
CA ILE A 227 -25.30 -10.59 -0.07
C ILE A 227 -24.34 -11.67 0.42
N THR A 228 -24.88 -12.82 0.83
CA THR A 228 -24.08 -13.99 1.22
C THR A 228 -24.19 -15.05 0.13
N LEU A 229 -23.06 -15.64 -0.22
CA LEU A 229 -22.91 -16.72 -1.19
C LEU A 229 -22.16 -17.89 -0.54
N SER A 230 -22.44 -19.11 -0.98
CA SER A 230 -21.54 -20.24 -0.78
C SER A 230 -20.69 -20.38 -2.04
N ILE A 231 -19.37 -20.47 -1.85
CA ILE A 231 -18.37 -20.57 -2.91
C ILE A 231 -17.35 -21.66 -2.57
N GLY A 232 -16.90 -22.39 -3.59
CA GLY A 232 -15.84 -23.38 -3.45
C GLY A 232 -14.47 -22.77 -3.66
N ILE A 233 -13.57 -22.86 -2.65
CA ILE A 233 -12.16 -22.45 -2.75
C ILE A 233 -11.28 -23.61 -2.24
N ASN A 234 -10.28 -24.04 -3.01
CA ASN A 234 -9.31 -25.04 -2.59
C ASN A 234 -9.93 -26.31 -1.99
N PHE A 235 -10.99 -26.83 -2.63
CA PHE A 235 -11.78 -27.99 -2.20
C PHE A 235 -12.54 -27.81 -0.87
N ARG A 236 -12.68 -26.57 -0.38
CA ARG A 236 -13.47 -26.22 0.80
C ARG A 236 -14.68 -25.40 0.39
N GLU A 237 -15.78 -25.60 1.10
CA GLU A 237 -16.97 -24.74 0.97
C GLU A 237 -16.85 -23.57 1.94
N ILE A 238 -16.84 -22.36 1.40
CA ILE A 238 -16.63 -21.10 2.12
C ILE A 238 -17.90 -20.26 2.00
N TRP A 239 -18.43 -19.76 3.11
CA TRP A 239 -19.39 -18.69 3.04
C TRP A 239 -18.66 -17.37 2.76
N MET A 240 -19.18 -16.59 1.83
CA MET A 240 -18.69 -15.26 1.49
C MET A 240 -19.82 -14.25 1.61
N THR A 241 -19.64 -13.21 2.40
CA THR A 241 -20.61 -12.12 2.50
C THR A 241 -19.98 -10.83 1.97
N ALA A 242 -20.59 -10.26 0.94
CA ALA A 242 -20.22 -8.96 0.40
C ALA A 242 -21.16 -7.87 0.93
N SER A 243 -20.61 -6.71 1.27
CA SER A 243 -21.35 -5.50 1.65
C SER A 243 -20.70 -4.26 1.04
N LEU A 244 -21.49 -3.18 0.81
CA LEU A 244 -20.94 -1.90 0.40
C LEU A 244 -20.33 -1.18 1.60
N PHE A 245 -19.15 -0.59 1.42
CA PHE A 245 -18.67 0.40 2.36
C PHE A 245 -18.67 1.80 1.76
N ARG A 246 -18.87 2.80 2.62
CA ARG A 246 -19.03 4.19 2.23
C ARG A 246 -18.06 5.07 3.01
N LEU A 247 -17.45 6.02 2.31
CA LEU A 247 -16.65 7.08 2.92
C LEU A 247 -17.33 8.41 2.61
N SER A 248 -17.60 9.21 3.64
CA SER A 248 -18.30 10.49 3.52
C SER A 248 -19.62 10.39 2.72
N GLY A 249 -20.39 9.31 2.95
CA GLY A 249 -21.67 9.04 2.29
C GLY A 249 -21.60 8.47 0.87
N LYS A 250 -20.42 8.48 0.23
CA LYS A 250 -20.22 7.95 -1.13
C LYS A 250 -19.74 6.49 -1.08
N ILE A 251 -20.19 5.67 -2.02
CA ILE A 251 -19.70 4.30 -2.17
C ILE A 251 -18.19 4.37 -2.43
N ALA A 252 -17.40 3.74 -1.58
CA ALA A 252 -15.95 3.65 -1.69
C ALA A 252 -15.51 2.27 -2.22
N GLY A 253 -16.38 1.24 -2.08
CA GLY A 253 -16.09 -0.10 -2.54
C GLY A 253 -16.93 -1.16 -1.84
N TRP A 254 -16.35 -2.33 -1.65
CA TRP A 254 -16.96 -3.47 -0.98
C TRP A 254 -16.06 -3.99 0.14
N VAL A 255 -16.67 -4.45 1.21
CA VAL A 255 -16.05 -5.33 2.19
C VAL A 255 -16.57 -6.74 1.94
N ILE A 256 -15.66 -7.68 1.80
CA ILE A 256 -15.96 -9.11 1.65
C ILE A 256 -15.45 -9.81 2.90
N SER A 257 -16.34 -10.47 3.62
CA SER A 257 -15.99 -11.34 4.74
C SER A 257 -16.18 -12.80 4.34
N MET A 258 -15.28 -13.68 4.81
CA MET A 258 -15.23 -15.09 4.44
C MET A 258 -14.96 -15.97 5.65
N GLY A 259 -15.47 -17.18 5.63
CA GLY A 259 -15.18 -18.19 6.64
C GLY A 259 -15.58 -19.57 6.16
N GLU A 260 -15.05 -20.61 6.79
CA GLU A 260 -15.43 -21.97 6.51
C GLU A 260 -16.90 -22.21 6.95
N THR A 261 -17.65 -22.94 6.17
CA THR A 261 -18.96 -23.46 6.60
C THR A 261 -18.66 -24.53 7.64
N ASN A 262 -18.88 -24.21 8.91
CA ASN A 262 -18.90 -25.24 9.94
C ASN A 262 -20.16 -26.09 9.69
N ASP A 263 -19.97 -27.28 9.16
CA ASP A 263 -20.96 -28.35 9.30
C ASP A 263 -21.03 -28.71 10.79
N GLY A 264 -22.02 -28.08 11.48
CA GLY A 264 -22.33 -28.35 12.87
C GLY A 264 -23.08 -29.66 13.07
#